data_82ad740e66c48b34289dc26f2a322a3a
#
_entry.id   82ad740e66c48b34289dc26f2a322a3a
#
_cell.length_a   1.000
_cell.length_b   1.000
_cell.length_c   1.000
_cell.angle_alpha   90.00
_cell.angle_beta   90.00
_cell.angle_gamma   90.00
#
_symmetry.space_group_name_H-M   'P 1'
#
loop_
_entity.id
_entity.type
_entity.pdbx_description
1 polymer ?
#
loop_
_entity_poly.entity_id
_entity_poly.type
_entity_poly.pdbx_seq_one_letter_code
_entity_poly.pdbx_strand_id
1 'polypeptide(L)'
;MPTTQAVPTTTEPLWAKVIDHTSCIGCHACTTACKSENEVPLSVTRTYVKYVDVGHWPEARRSFQVTRCNQCEDAPCVAACPTAAMYRRPDGIVDFDKSICIGCKACIAACPYDAIFINPEDNSAEKCNFCAHRLDVGLEPACVVVCPTQALMVGDMNDPLSQVSQVINRDAVTVRKPEKGTRPKVFYKGADQVTLDPLAARRPDGGLYMWSEQGDVSHQVPSGHPGQWNNSAAAVLSYDIPHRAPWDFRVSLYTFTKSISAGAYLVPLILAMTGMIPWTSTAWTLIGPIVAMVFLG
;
A
#
# COMPACT_ATOMS: atom_id res chain seq x y z
N MET A 1 -25.38 -44.20 -17.11
CA MET A 1 -24.82 -43.16 -16.24
C MET A 1 -24.60 -41.94 -17.13
N PRO A 2 -25.25 -40.79 -16.90
CA PRO A 2 -24.99 -39.60 -17.70
C PRO A 2 -23.68 -38.95 -17.23
N THR A 3 -22.76 -38.81 -18.14
CA THR A 3 -21.54 -38.03 -18.00
C THR A 3 -21.92 -36.57 -17.85
N THR A 4 -21.77 -36.02 -16.63
CA THR A 4 -21.91 -34.59 -16.37
C THR A 4 -20.77 -33.89 -17.09
N GLN A 5 -21.03 -33.35 -18.28
CA GLN A 5 -20.12 -32.43 -18.93
C GLN A 5 -20.03 -31.18 -18.11
N ALA A 6 -18.83 -30.87 -17.58
CA ALA A 6 -18.55 -29.60 -16.95
C ALA A 6 -18.77 -28.50 -18.00
N VAL A 7 -19.73 -27.63 -17.75
CA VAL A 7 -19.96 -26.41 -18.53
C VAL A 7 -18.72 -25.55 -18.36
N PRO A 8 -17.98 -25.17 -19.41
CA PRO A 8 -16.89 -24.23 -19.29
C PRO A 8 -17.48 -22.87 -18.95
N THR A 9 -17.38 -22.46 -17.73
CA THR A 9 -17.64 -21.09 -17.31
C THR A 9 -16.50 -20.23 -17.84
N THR A 10 -16.71 -19.59 -18.98
CA THR A 10 -15.79 -18.62 -19.61
C THR A 10 -15.84 -17.26 -18.90
N THR A 11 -15.73 -17.26 -17.60
CA THR A 11 -15.47 -16.03 -16.84
C THR A 11 -13.98 -15.90 -16.65
N GLU A 12 -13.42 -14.76 -17.03
CA GLU A 12 -12.01 -14.47 -16.75
C GLU A 12 -11.70 -14.70 -15.27
N PRO A 13 -10.51 -15.22 -14.92
CA PRO A 13 -10.13 -15.45 -13.54
C PRO A 13 -10.17 -14.14 -12.75
N LEU A 14 -10.55 -14.21 -11.50
CA LEU A 14 -10.48 -13.09 -10.55
C LEU A 14 -9.46 -13.41 -9.47
N TRP A 15 -8.22 -12.97 -9.67
CA TRP A 15 -7.14 -13.30 -8.77
C TRP A 15 -7.26 -12.66 -7.40
N ALA A 16 -7.14 -13.47 -6.37
CA ALA A 16 -7.10 -13.05 -4.99
C ALA A 16 -5.99 -13.78 -4.21
N LYS A 17 -5.70 -13.30 -3.03
CA LYS A 17 -4.71 -13.86 -2.13
C LYS A 17 -5.28 -14.00 -0.73
N VAL A 18 -4.95 -15.11 -0.07
CA VAL A 18 -5.17 -15.30 1.36
C VAL A 18 -3.81 -15.33 2.06
N ILE A 19 -3.73 -14.69 3.20
CA ILE A 19 -2.58 -14.70 4.12
C ILE A 19 -3.06 -15.31 5.43
N ASP A 20 -2.57 -16.51 5.74
CA ASP A 20 -2.87 -17.19 6.99
C ASP A 20 -1.87 -16.77 8.08
N HIS A 21 -2.30 -15.90 8.97
CA HIS A 21 -1.48 -15.40 10.08
C HIS A 21 -1.23 -16.46 11.14
N THR A 22 -2.05 -17.52 11.20
CA THR A 22 -1.84 -18.61 12.16
C THR A 22 -0.63 -19.48 11.81
N SER A 23 -0.28 -19.50 10.51
CA SER A 23 0.84 -20.27 9.98
C SER A 23 2.08 -19.42 9.68
N CYS A 24 1.95 -18.09 9.66
CA CYS A 24 3.05 -17.19 9.36
C CYS A 24 4.07 -17.15 10.53
N ILE A 25 5.35 -17.35 10.20
CA ILE A 25 6.46 -17.32 11.17
C ILE A 25 7.36 -16.09 11.02
N GLY A 26 7.02 -15.13 10.17
CA GLY A 26 7.77 -13.89 10.00
C GLY A 26 9.16 -14.03 9.36
N CYS A 27 9.44 -15.09 8.62
CA CYS A 27 10.78 -15.44 8.13
C CYS A 27 11.33 -14.57 7.00
N HIS A 28 10.55 -13.64 6.43
CA HIS A 28 10.88 -12.76 5.29
C HIS A 28 11.20 -13.47 3.95
N ALA A 29 11.09 -14.80 3.84
CA ALA A 29 11.32 -15.49 2.57
C ALA A 29 10.50 -14.90 1.42
N CYS A 30 9.23 -14.56 1.68
CA CYS A 30 8.35 -13.90 0.69
C CYS A 30 8.85 -12.52 0.25
N THR A 31 9.50 -11.75 1.13
CA THR A 31 10.09 -10.45 0.81
C THR A 31 11.30 -10.63 -0.11
N THR A 32 12.21 -11.54 0.26
CA THR A 32 13.44 -11.82 -0.49
C THR A 32 13.12 -12.39 -1.88
N ALA A 33 12.21 -13.36 -1.97
CA ALA A 33 11.82 -13.93 -3.24
C ALA A 33 11.13 -12.91 -4.16
N CYS A 34 10.26 -12.06 -3.60
CA CYS A 34 9.64 -10.99 -4.38
C CYS A 34 10.67 -10.01 -4.92
N LYS A 35 11.68 -9.71 -4.12
CA LYS A 35 12.76 -8.78 -4.48
C LYS A 35 13.62 -9.36 -5.62
N SER A 36 13.97 -10.63 -5.53
CA SER A 36 14.75 -11.34 -6.57
C SER A 36 13.95 -11.51 -7.87
N GLU A 37 12.71 -12.01 -7.77
CA GLU A 37 11.86 -12.30 -8.93
C GLU A 37 11.50 -11.07 -9.75
N ASN A 38 11.32 -9.92 -9.09
CA ASN A 38 10.86 -8.70 -9.74
C ASN A 38 11.96 -7.65 -9.87
N GLU A 39 13.23 -8.03 -9.67
CA GLU A 39 14.40 -7.14 -9.79
C GLU A 39 14.21 -5.82 -9.01
N VAL A 40 13.61 -5.94 -7.80
CA VAL A 40 13.31 -4.75 -7.01
C VAL A 40 14.60 -4.14 -6.46
N PRO A 41 14.90 -2.87 -6.71
CA PRO A 41 16.14 -2.23 -6.31
C PRO A 41 16.42 -2.31 -4.80
N LEU A 42 17.68 -2.16 -4.42
CA LEU A 42 18.05 -1.99 -3.01
C LEU A 42 17.34 -0.76 -2.43
N SER A 43 17.13 -0.73 -1.15
CA SER A 43 16.42 0.32 -0.39
C SER A 43 14.90 0.38 -0.52
N VAL A 44 14.28 -0.35 -1.42
CA VAL A 44 12.82 -0.40 -1.60
C VAL A 44 12.31 -1.83 -1.62
N THR A 45 11.03 -2.03 -1.33
CA THR A 45 10.41 -3.37 -1.28
C THR A 45 8.98 -3.32 -1.79
N ARG A 46 8.55 -4.34 -2.56
CA ARG A 46 7.15 -4.53 -2.97
C ARG A 46 6.30 -5.18 -1.88
N THR A 47 6.95 -6.00 -1.04
CA THR A 47 6.32 -6.70 0.07
C THR A 47 7.28 -6.73 1.25
N TYR A 48 6.75 -6.66 2.45
CA TYR A 48 7.55 -6.72 3.68
C TYR A 48 6.72 -7.28 4.84
N VAL A 49 7.41 -7.65 5.92
CA VAL A 49 6.78 -8.17 7.13
C VAL A 49 7.14 -7.25 8.29
N LYS A 50 6.13 -6.74 9.01
CA LYS A 50 6.32 -5.98 10.24
C LYS A 50 6.15 -6.90 11.45
N TYR A 51 6.89 -6.64 12.52
CA TYR A 51 6.77 -7.35 13.78
C TYR A 51 6.11 -6.45 14.82
N VAL A 52 5.14 -7.02 15.51
CA VAL A 52 4.43 -6.33 16.58
C VAL A 52 4.45 -7.23 17.81
N ASP A 53 5.04 -6.75 18.89
CA ASP A 53 5.08 -7.45 20.17
C ASP A 53 3.91 -7.02 21.04
N VAL A 54 3.18 -7.99 21.57
CA VAL A 54 1.97 -7.78 22.38
C VAL A 54 2.11 -8.56 23.69
N GLY A 55 1.73 -7.93 24.79
CA GLY A 55 1.76 -8.56 26.12
C GLY A 55 3.07 -8.38 26.86
N HIS A 56 3.20 -9.09 27.98
CA HIS A 56 4.35 -9.06 28.88
C HIS A 56 4.81 -10.48 29.18
N TRP A 57 6.07 -10.63 29.52
CA TRP A 57 6.55 -11.91 30.02
C TRP A 57 5.77 -12.35 31.26
N PRO A 58 5.31 -13.62 31.37
CA PRO A 58 5.55 -14.76 30.45
C PRO A 58 4.55 -14.87 29.28
N GLU A 59 3.61 -13.99 29.12
CA GLU A 59 2.52 -14.08 28.12
C GLU A 59 2.76 -13.17 26.90
N ALA A 60 4.01 -12.73 26.69
CA ALA A 60 4.38 -11.98 25.52
C ALA A 60 4.28 -12.83 24.24
N ARG A 61 3.73 -12.25 23.19
CA ARG A 61 3.66 -12.86 21.86
C ARG A 61 4.11 -11.88 20.79
N ARG A 62 4.70 -12.43 19.73
CA ARG A 62 5.03 -11.69 18.52
C ARG A 62 4.04 -12.02 17.41
N SER A 63 3.45 -10.99 16.84
CA SER A 63 2.56 -11.09 15.70
C SER A 63 3.25 -10.51 14.45
N PHE A 64 2.95 -11.11 13.27
CA PHE A 64 3.60 -10.76 12.02
C PHE A 64 2.56 -10.16 11.07
N GLN A 65 2.81 -8.95 10.58
CA GLN A 65 2.01 -8.39 9.50
C GLN A 65 2.74 -8.54 8.16
N VAL A 66 2.18 -9.33 7.27
CA VAL A 66 2.67 -9.47 5.91
C VAL A 66 2.02 -8.39 5.05
N THR A 67 2.79 -7.34 4.72
CA THR A 67 2.30 -6.17 4.01
C THR A 67 2.60 -6.24 2.52
N ARG A 68 1.61 -5.88 1.71
CA ARG A 68 1.69 -5.79 0.25
C ARG A 68 0.53 -5.00 -0.32
N CYS A 69 0.52 -4.77 -1.65
CA CYS A 69 -0.65 -4.22 -2.32
C CYS A 69 -1.88 -5.13 -2.11
N ASN A 70 -3.00 -4.52 -1.74
CA ASN A 70 -4.24 -5.24 -1.45
C ASN A 70 -5.07 -5.54 -2.72
N GLN A 71 -4.59 -5.20 -3.93
CA GLN A 71 -5.23 -5.52 -5.21
C GLN A 71 -6.72 -5.17 -5.21
N CYS A 72 -7.01 -3.92 -4.89
CA CYS A 72 -8.36 -3.41 -4.69
C CYS A 72 -9.23 -3.54 -5.93
N GLU A 73 -10.50 -3.87 -5.75
CA GLU A 73 -11.52 -3.81 -6.80
C GLU A 73 -11.74 -2.36 -7.21
N ASP A 74 -12.00 -1.48 -6.24
CA ASP A 74 -12.08 -0.04 -6.40
C ASP A 74 -10.73 0.58 -6.04
N ALA A 75 -9.80 0.54 -6.99
CA ALA A 75 -8.42 0.92 -6.77
C ALA A 75 -8.22 2.44 -6.85
N PRO A 76 -8.01 3.16 -5.71
CA PRO A 76 -7.85 4.60 -5.74
C PRO A 76 -6.57 5.04 -6.45
N CYS A 77 -5.54 4.18 -6.49
CA CYS A 77 -4.31 4.45 -7.23
C CYS A 77 -4.52 4.48 -8.76
N VAL A 78 -5.47 3.70 -9.27
CA VAL A 78 -5.86 3.73 -10.70
C VAL A 78 -6.60 5.02 -10.99
N ALA A 79 -7.60 5.37 -10.16
CA ALA A 79 -8.38 6.59 -10.33
C ALA A 79 -7.53 7.87 -10.24
N ALA A 80 -6.49 7.86 -9.41
CA ALA A 80 -5.60 9.01 -9.22
C ALA A 80 -4.49 9.13 -10.26
N CYS A 81 -4.28 8.13 -11.13
CA CYS A 81 -3.19 8.15 -12.08
C CYS A 81 -3.51 9.00 -13.32
N PRO A 82 -2.81 10.13 -13.57
CA PRO A 82 -3.14 11.01 -14.68
C PRO A 82 -2.76 10.46 -16.06
N THR A 83 -1.82 9.51 -16.11
CA THR A 83 -1.33 8.91 -17.36
C THR A 83 -1.90 7.51 -17.62
N ALA A 84 -2.79 7.01 -16.74
CA ALA A 84 -3.26 5.63 -16.74
C ALA A 84 -2.13 4.57 -16.63
N ALA A 85 -0.95 4.96 -16.13
CA ALA A 85 0.14 4.04 -15.84
C ALA A 85 -0.24 2.99 -14.80
N MET A 86 -1.10 3.33 -13.83
CA MET A 86 -1.76 2.36 -12.96
C MET A 86 -3.09 1.97 -13.60
N TYR A 87 -3.31 0.68 -13.83
CA TYR A 87 -4.50 0.18 -14.48
C TYR A 87 -4.97 -1.14 -13.88
N ARG A 88 -6.19 -1.52 -14.19
CA ARG A 88 -6.75 -2.80 -13.80
C ARG A 88 -6.85 -3.71 -15.02
N ARG A 89 -6.33 -4.91 -14.89
CA ARG A 89 -6.43 -5.98 -15.90
C ARG A 89 -7.83 -6.63 -15.85
N PRO A 90 -8.26 -7.32 -16.93
CA PRO A 90 -9.52 -8.07 -16.95
C PRO A 90 -9.60 -9.14 -15.85
N ASP A 91 -8.48 -9.80 -15.53
CA ASP A 91 -8.35 -10.78 -14.44
C ASP A 91 -8.38 -10.18 -13.03
N GLY A 92 -8.69 -8.89 -12.91
CA GLY A 92 -8.81 -8.16 -11.68
C GLY A 92 -7.48 -7.73 -11.03
N ILE A 93 -6.34 -8.07 -11.59
CA ILE A 93 -5.04 -7.58 -11.09
C ILE A 93 -4.93 -6.08 -11.36
N VAL A 94 -4.58 -5.33 -10.33
CA VAL A 94 -4.15 -3.94 -10.50
C VAL A 94 -2.67 -3.95 -10.84
N ASP A 95 -2.33 -3.56 -12.05
CA ASP A 95 -0.97 -3.57 -12.58
C ASP A 95 -0.45 -2.16 -12.86
N PHE A 96 0.75 -2.03 -13.38
CA PHE A 96 1.37 -0.76 -13.70
C PHE A 96 2.27 -0.87 -14.93
N ASP A 97 2.30 0.21 -15.71
CA ASP A 97 3.19 0.38 -16.86
C ASP A 97 4.21 1.48 -16.56
N LYS A 98 5.47 1.09 -16.46
CA LYS A 98 6.57 2.01 -16.20
C LYS A 98 6.82 2.99 -17.34
N SER A 99 6.56 2.57 -18.58
CA SER A 99 6.92 3.35 -19.78
C SER A 99 6.15 4.67 -19.90
N ILE A 100 4.94 4.72 -19.35
CA ILE A 100 4.08 5.90 -19.35
C ILE A 100 3.97 6.57 -17.97
N CYS A 101 4.69 6.06 -16.98
CA CYS A 101 4.70 6.61 -15.63
C CYS A 101 5.57 7.88 -15.57
N ILE A 102 5.01 8.99 -15.10
CA ILE A 102 5.71 10.27 -14.93
C ILE A 102 6.24 10.51 -13.51
N GLY A 103 6.16 9.53 -12.61
CA GLY A 103 6.67 9.66 -11.24
C GLY A 103 5.97 10.68 -10.35
N CYS A 104 4.75 11.10 -10.66
CA CYS A 104 4.03 12.17 -9.95
C CYS A 104 3.62 11.84 -8.51
N LYS A 105 3.75 10.58 -8.09
CA LYS A 105 3.44 10.06 -6.73
C LYS A 105 1.97 10.15 -6.31
N ALA A 106 1.05 10.56 -7.18
CA ALA A 106 -0.38 10.65 -6.86
C ALA A 106 -0.96 9.31 -6.39
N CYS A 107 -0.53 8.20 -7.01
CA CYS A 107 -0.93 6.85 -6.63
C CYS A 107 -0.48 6.46 -5.21
N ILE A 108 0.68 6.97 -4.75
CA ILE A 108 1.17 6.73 -3.38
C ILE A 108 0.27 7.44 -2.37
N ALA A 109 -0.04 8.72 -2.63
CA ALA A 109 -0.92 9.50 -1.76
C ALA A 109 -2.34 8.94 -1.69
N ALA A 110 -2.83 8.38 -2.80
CA ALA A 110 -4.15 7.76 -2.88
C ALA A 110 -4.22 6.39 -2.20
N CYS A 111 -3.10 5.68 -2.02
CA CYS A 111 -3.08 4.32 -1.47
C CYS A 111 -3.24 4.30 0.05
N PRO A 112 -4.34 3.77 0.62
CA PRO A 112 -4.50 3.74 2.07
C PRO A 112 -3.65 2.68 2.77
N TYR A 113 -2.95 1.82 2.01
CA TYR A 113 -2.20 0.67 2.51
C TYR A 113 -0.69 0.87 2.51
N ASP A 114 -0.19 2.03 2.04
CA ASP A 114 1.24 2.30 1.90
C ASP A 114 1.98 1.19 1.13
N ALA A 115 1.41 0.78 -0.01
CA ALA A 115 1.86 -0.39 -0.77
C ALA A 115 2.54 -0.04 -2.11
N ILE A 116 2.78 1.25 -2.37
CA ILE A 116 3.36 1.77 -3.61
C ILE A 116 4.62 2.55 -3.24
N PHE A 117 5.69 2.33 -3.97
CA PHE A 117 6.95 3.08 -3.82
C PHE A 117 7.41 3.63 -5.16
N ILE A 118 8.36 4.54 -5.13
CA ILE A 118 9.07 5.00 -6.33
C ILE A 118 10.35 4.20 -6.47
N ASN A 119 10.53 3.59 -7.63
CA ASN A 119 11.78 2.93 -7.98
C ASN A 119 12.90 4.00 -8.07
N PRO A 120 13.99 3.86 -7.31
CA PRO A 120 15.07 4.85 -7.29
C PRO A 120 15.89 4.90 -8.57
N GLU A 121 15.82 3.89 -9.43
CA GLU A 121 16.60 3.77 -10.66
C GLU A 121 15.94 4.48 -11.84
N ASP A 122 14.60 4.31 -11.98
CA ASP A 122 13.83 4.84 -13.12
C ASP A 122 12.79 5.91 -12.73
N ASN A 123 12.64 6.19 -11.43
CA ASN A 123 11.64 7.12 -10.88
C ASN A 123 10.18 6.77 -11.18
N SER A 124 9.89 5.56 -11.64
CA SER A 124 8.54 5.06 -11.82
C SER A 124 7.90 4.57 -10.51
N ALA A 125 6.58 4.57 -10.46
CA ALA A 125 5.84 3.97 -9.34
C ALA A 125 5.73 2.46 -9.51
N GLU A 126 6.06 1.72 -8.45
CA GLU A 126 5.94 0.26 -8.43
C GLU A 126 5.16 -0.25 -7.22
N LYS A 127 4.62 -1.44 -7.35
CA LYS A 127 3.92 -2.16 -6.29
C LYS A 127 3.84 -3.66 -6.58
N CYS A 128 3.32 -4.46 -5.65
CA CYS A 128 2.99 -5.85 -5.92
C CYS A 128 1.86 -5.94 -6.97
N ASN A 129 2.08 -6.72 -8.02
CA ASN A 129 1.12 -7.04 -9.08
C ASN A 129 0.78 -8.55 -9.12
N PHE A 130 0.85 -9.25 -8.00
CA PHE A 130 0.69 -10.70 -7.87
C PHE A 130 1.65 -11.53 -8.73
N CYS A 131 2.77 -10.97 -9.18
CA CYS A 131 3.65 -11.58 -10.18
C CYS A 131 2.86 -11.98 -11.44
N ALA A 132 2.15 -11.02 -12.04
CA ALA A 132 1.28 -11.25 -13.19
C ALA A 132 1.99 -12.06 -14.30
N HIS A 133 3.25 -11.75 -14.58
CA HIS A 133 4.08 -12.46 -15.55
C HIS A 133 4.20 -13.98 -15.27
N ARG A 134 4.12 -14.40 -13.99
CA ARG A 134 4.12 -15.83 -13.63
C ARG A 134 2.73 -16.44 -13.76
N LEU A 135 1.70 -15.71 -13.29
CA LEU A 135 0.30 -16.17 -13.41
C LEU A 135 -0.11 -16.35 -14.86
N ASP A 136 0.35 -15.48 -15.76
CA ASP A 136 0.07 -15.53 -17.20
C ASP A 136 0.59 -16.83 -17.88
N VAL A 137 1.60 -17.46 -17.26
CA VAL A 137 2.14 -18.75 -17.73
C VAL A 137 1.77 -19.93 -16.82
N GLY A 138 0.79 -19.74 -15.94
CA GLY A 138 0.28 -20.79 -15.05
C GLY A 138 1.18 -21.12 -13.85
N LEU A 139 2.12 -20.25 -13.50
CA LEU A 139 3.00 -20.41 -12.34
C LEU A 139 2.50 -19.58 -11.15
N GLU A 140 2.68 -20.11 -9.95
CA GLU A 140 2.38 -19.37 -8.74
C GLU A 140 3.35 -18.19 -8.51
N PRO A 141 2.91 -17.10 -7.85
CA PRO A 141 3.79 -16.01 -7.44
C PRO A 141 4.97 -16.49 -6.61
N ALA A 142 6.15 -15.92 -6.83
CA ALA A 142 7.38 -16.32 -6.15
C ALA A 142 7.26 -16.35 -4.61
N CYS A 143 6.53 -15.38 -4.04
CA CYS A 143 6.32 -15.33 -2.59
C CYS A 143 5.43 -16.46 -2.04
N VAL A 144 4.60 -17.09 -2.87
CA VAL A 144 3.79 -18.26 -2.50
C VAL A 144 4.67 -19.49 -2.52
N VAL A 145 5.40 -19.69 -3.61
CA VAL A 145 6.29 -20.86 -3.81
C VAL A 145 7.33 -21.03 -2.68
N VAL A 146 7.91 -19.91 -2.22
CA VAL A 146 8.98 -19.98 -1.20
C VAL A 146 8.47 -19.99 0.24
N CYS A 147 7.16 -19.91 0.46
CA CYS A 147 6.62 -19.84 1.82
C CYS A 147 6.73 -21.21 2.53
N PRO A 148 7.61 -21.37 3.54
CA PRO A 148 7.88 -22.68 4.13
C PRO A 148 6.68 -23.24 4.90
N THR A 149 5.80 -22.39 5.36
CA THR A 149 4.60 -22.76 6.12
C THR A 149 3.32 -22.70 5.29
N GLN A 150 3.43 -22.40 3.98
CA GLN A 150 2.29 -22.22 3.07
C GLN A 150 1.24 -21.20 3.58
N ALA A 151 1.71 -20.22 4.36
CA ALA A 151 0.86 -19.15 4.88
C ALA A 151 0.30 -18.21 3.79
N LEU A 152 0.87 -18.24 2.59
CA LEU A 152 0.46 -17.42 1.45
C LEU A 152 -0.20 -18.31 0.40
N MET A 153 -1.43 -17.99 0.04
CA MET A 153 -2.19 -18.69 -1.00
C MET A 153 -2.64 -17.69 -2.06
N VAL A 154 -2.56 -18.06 -3.33
CA VAL A 154 -3.13 -17.29 -4.45
C VAL A 154 -4.07 -18.19 -5.24
N GLY A 155 -5.13 -17.63 -5.79
CA GLY A 155 -6.08 -18.40 -6.59
C GLY A 155 -7.17 -17.53 -7.19
N ASP A 156 -7.96 -18.17 -8.04
CA ASP A 156 -9.13 -17.57 -8.65
C ASP A 156 -10.33 -17.61 -7.70
N MET A 157 -10.93 -16.46 -7.42
CA MET A 157 -12.16 -16.37 -6.62
C MET A 157 -13.39 -16.89 -7.34
N ASN A 158 -13.38 -16.89 -8.69
CA ASN A 158 -14.49 -17.37 -9.50
C ASN A 158 -14.51 -18.90 -9.64
N ASP A 159 -13.37 -19.57 -9.34
CA ASP A 159 -13.29 -21.03 -9.33
C ASP A 159 -13.61 -21.57 -7.92
N PRO A 160 -14.75 -22.29 -7.74
CA PRO A 160 -15.10 -22.90 -6.46
C PRO A 160 -14.10 -23.96 -5.97
N LEU A 161 -13.29 -24.53 -6.88
CA LEU A 161 -12.28 -25.52 -6.56
C LEU A 161 -10.94 -24.89 -6.15
N SER A 162 -10.78 -23.61 -6.39
CA SER A 162 -9.61 -22.86 -5.94
C SER A 162 -9.49 -22.88 -4.42
N GLN A 163 -8.29 -23.13 -3.92
CA GLN A 163 -8.00 -23.11 -2.49
C GLN A 163 -8.37 -21.77 -1.84
N VAL A 164 -8.12 -20.66 -2.54
CA VAL A 164 -8.45 -19.30 -2.07
C VAL A 164 -9.96 -19.14 -1.93
N SER A 165 -10.73 -19.54 -2.94
CA SER A 165 -12.20 -19.49 -2.89
C SER A 165 -12.75 -20.33 -1.74
N GLN A 166 -12.23 -21.55 -1.55
CA GLN A 166 -12.65 -22.43 -0.45
C GLN A 166 -12.34 -21.83 0.92
N VAL A 167 -11.15 -21.23 1.11
CA VAL A 167 -10.78 -20.60 2.39
C VAL A 167 -11.66 -19.38 2.67
N ILE A 168 -11.88 -18.51 1.67
CA ILE A 168 -12.72 -17.31 1.84
C ILE A 168 -14.16 -17.68 2.23
N ASN A 169 -14.70 -18.76 1.65
CA ASN A 169 -16.08 -19.17 1.91
C ASN A 169 -16.26 -20.00 3.19
N ARG A 170 -15.23 -20.68 3.67
CA ARG A 170 -15.28 -21.57 4.82
C ARG A 170 -14.78 -20.96 6.11
N ASP A 171 -13.66 -20.22 6.03
CA ASP A 171 -12.93 -19.74 7.19
C ASP A 171 -13.28 -18.28 7.49
N ALA A 172 -13.14 -17.87 8.75
CA ALA A 172 -13.26 -16.48 9.13
C ALA A 172 -12.05 -15.70 8.59
N VAL A 173 -12.26 -14.88 7.56
CA VAL A 173 -11.26 -14.02 6.96
C VAL A 173 -11.65 -12.55 7.14
N THR A 174 -10.63 -11.70 7.21
CA THR A 174 -10.80 -10.25 7.32
C THR A 174 -10.03 -9.55 6.22
N VAL A 175 -10.31 -8.25 6.02
CA VAL A 175 -9.56 -7.39 5.12
C VAL A 175 -9.00 -6.19 5.88
N ARG A 176 -7.94 -5.57 5.36
CA ARG A 176 -7.39 -4.33 5.96
C ARG A 176 -8.24 -3.14 5.55
N LYS A 177 -8.49 -2.23 6.51
CA LYS A 177 -9.14 -0.92 6.30
C LYS A 177 -10.43 -1.01 5.48
N PRO A 178 -11.41 -1.84 5.89
CA PRO A 178 -12.68 -1.97 5.19
C PRO A 178 -13.45 -0.65 5.09
N GLU A 179 -13.24 0.26 6.06
CA GLU A 179 -13.84 1.60 6.11
C GLU A 179 -13.42 2.50 4.93
N LYS A 180 -12.36 2.13 4.19
CA LYS A 180 -11.94 2.86 2.99
C LYS A 180 -12.72 2.51 1.73
N GLY A 181 -13.59 1.50 1.77
CA GLY A 181 -14.46 1.12 0.67
C GLY A 181 -13.76 0.62 -0.60
N THR A 182 -12.46 0.26 -0.51
CA THR A 182 -11.65 -0.10 -1.70
C THR A 182 -11.87 -1.53 -2.19
N ARG A 183 -12.65 -2.34 -1.50
CA ARG A 183 -12.90 -3.76 -1.79
C ARG A 183 -11.61 -4.53 -2.09
N PRO A 184 -10.73 -4.73 -1.08
CA PRO A 184 -9.45 -5.42 -1.27
C PRO A 184 -9.64 -6.91 -1.57
N LYS A 185 -8.77 -7.46 -2.45
CA LYS A 185 -8.71 -8.89 -2.78
C LYS A 185 -7.54 -9.62 -2.09
N VAL A 186 -7.03 -9.06 -1.02
CA VAL A 186 -6.12 -9.75 -0.09
C VAL A 186 -6.85 -9.95 1.22
N PHE A 187 -7.04 -11.21 1.57
CA PHE A 187 -7.77 -11.64 2.75
C PHE A 187 -6.81 -12.16 3.81
N TYR A 188 -7.14 -11.94 5.06
CA TYR A 188 -6.32 -12.32 6.20
C TYR A 188 -7.08 -13.30 7.08
N LYS A 189 -6.54 -14.51 7.24
CA LYS A 189 -7.08 -15.55 8.10
C LYS A 189 -6.34 -15.53 9.44
N GLY A 190 -7.09 -15.55 10.55
CA GLY A 190 -6.54 -15.57 11.90
C GLY A 190 -5.75 -14.32 12.28
N ALA A 191 -6.01 -13.19 11.63
CA ALA A 191 -5.32 -11.93 11.90
C ALA A 191 -5.87 -11.24 13.15
N ASP A 192 -5.00 -10.90 14.07
CA ASP A 192 -5.30 -10.01 15.18
C ASP A 192 -5.44 -8.56 14.70
N GLN A 193 -6.19 -7.74 15.43
CA GLN A 193 -6.34 -6.31 15.13
C GLN A 193 -4.99 -5.59 15.01
N VAL A 194 -4.03 -5.93 15.86
CA VAL A 194 -2.66 -5.34 15.84
C VAL A 194 -1.88 -5.70 14.58
N THR A 195 -2.20 -6.81 13.91
CA THR A 195 -1.56 -7.19 12.63
C THR A 195 -2.26 -6.58 11.43
N LEU A 196 -3.53 -6.20 11.57
CA LEU A 196 -4.27 -5.49 10.52
C LEU A 196 -3.87 -4.02 10.44
N ASP A 197 -3.54 -3.39 11.57
CA ASP A 197 -3.08 -2.01 11.64
C ASP A 197 -1.88 -1.85 12.61
N PRO A 198 -0.70 -2.31 12.24
CA PRO A 198 0.48 -2.20 13.10
C PRO A 198 0.99 -0.76 13.26
N LEU A 199 0.51 0.19 12.43
CA LEU A 199 0.83 1.60 12.62
C LEU A 199 0.14 2.19 13.86
N ALA A 200 -0.92 1.55 14.37
CA ALA A 200 -1.53 1.88 15.65
C ALA A 200 -0.69 1.43 16.84
N ALA A 201 0.28 0.53 16.65
CA ALA A 201 1.19 0.10 17.71
C ALA A 201 2.18 1.22 18.08
N ARG A 202 2.53 1.30 19.38
CA ARG A 202 3.48 2.27 19.87
C ARG A 202 4.88 1.99 19.29
N ARG A 203 5.57 3.02 18.88
CA ARG A 203 6.99 2.93 18.55
C ARG A 203 7.81 3.02 19.83
N PRO A 204 8.87 2.20 20.02
CA PRO A 204 9.74 2.30 21.17
C PRO A 204 10.51 3.64 21.17
N ASP A 205 10.78 4.17 22.35
CA ASP A 205 11.44 5.48 22.53
C ASP A 205 12.88 5.51 21.98
N GLY A 206 13.56 4.35 21.92
CA GLY A 206 14.90 4.19 21.35
C GLY A 206 14.95 3.97 19.84
N GLY A 207 13.80 4.11 19.13
CA GLY A 207 13.68 3.78 17.71
C GLY A 207 13.27 2.33 17.47
N LEU A 208 13.13 1.97 16.17
CA LEU A 208 12.79 0.61 15.79
C LEU A 208 14.02 -0.28 15.83
N TYR A 209 13.79 -1.51 16.31
CA TYR A 209 14.83 -2.51 16.37
C TYR A 209 15.26 -2.95 14.97
N MET A 210 16.47 -2.60 14.58
CA MET A 210 17.11 -3.08 13.36
C MET A 210 18.26 -4.01 13.73
N TRP A 211 18.58 -4.98 12.88
CA TRP A 211 19.65 -5.98 13.12
C TRP A 211 21.00 -5.36 13.49
N SER A 212 21.28 -4.16 13.03
CA SER A 212 22.54 -3.44 13.27
C SER A 212 22.54 -2.54 14.51
N GLU A 213 21.39 -2.31 15.13
CA GLU A 213 21.23 -1.38 16.24
C GLU A 213 20.56 -2.10 17.42
N GLN A 214 21.23 -3.12 17.94
CA GLN A 214 20.78 -3.83 19.14
C GLN A 214 21.03 -2.95 20.38
N GLY A 215 20.07 -2.06 20.66
CA GLY A 215 20.01 -1.42 21.97
C GLY A 215 19.41 -2.34 23.04
N ASP A 216 19.41 -1.88 24.27
CA ASP A 216 18.79 -2.60 25.39
C ASP A 216 17.31 -2.84 25.16
N VAL A 217 16.94 -4.10 24.86
CA VAL A 217 15.56 -4.52 24.61
C VAL A 217 14.66 -4.51 25.86
N SER A 218 15.25 -4.37 27.06
CA SER A 218 14.50 -4.39 28.32
C SER A 218 13.47 -3.27 28.45
N HIS A 219 13.71 -2.13 27.79
CA HIS A 219 12.82 -0.98 27.78
C HIS A 219 11.77 -1.00 26.66
N GLN A 220 11.79 -2.00 25.78
CA GLN A 220 10.89 -2.08 24.63
C GLN A 220 9.64 -2.91 24.90
N VAL A 221 9.54 -3.55 26.06
CA VAL A 221 8.35 -4.31 26.44
C VAL A 221 7.26 -3.36 26.93
N PRO A 222 6.03 -3.44 26.37
CA PRO A 222 4.96 -2.55 26.78
C PRO A 222 4.64 -2.72 28.27
N SER A 223 4.63 -1.63 29.00
CA SER A 223 4.19 -1.58 30.41
C SER A 223 2.67 -1.36 30.48
N GLY A 224 1.86 -2.26 29.93
CA GLY A 224 0.39 -2.15 29.94
C GLY A 224 -0.28 -3.10 30.94
N HIS A 225 -1.54 -2.84 31.23
CA HIS A 225 -2.36 -3.68 32.11
C HIS A 225 -2.65 -5.02 31.40
N PRO A 226 -2.64 -6.19 32.12
CA PRO A 226 -2.90 -7.50 31.50
C PRO A 226 -4.19 -7.62 30.67
N GLY A 227 -5.22 -6.83 31.00
CA GLY A 227 -6.46 -6.81 30.20
C GLY A 227 -6.39 -6.11 28.84
N GLN A 228 -5.24 -5.51 28.48
CA GLN A 228 -5.04 -4.77 27.23
C GLN A 228 -4.17 -5.51 26.22
N TRP A 229 -3.81 -6.77 26.46
CA TRP A 229 -2.82 -7.53 25.70
C TRP A 229 -3.15 -7.72 24.20
N ASN A 230 -4.41 -7.60 23.83
CA ASN A 230 -4.86 -7.82 22.46
C ASN A 230 -5.24 -6.55 21.70
N ASN A 231 -5.06 -5.38 22.28
CA ASN A 231 -5.37 -4.13 21.59
C ASN A 231 -4.11 -3.41 21.09
N SER A 232 -4.27 -2.59 20.07
CA SER A 232 -3.19 -1.84 19.44
C SER A 232 -2.47 -0.89 20.41
N ALA A 233 -3.14 -0.42 21.47
CA ALA A 233 -2.57 0.49 22.45
C ALA A 233 -1.51 -0.18 23.34
N ALA A 234 -1.62 -1.49 23.58
CA ALA A 234 -0.65 -2.28 24.34
C ALA A 234 0.46 -2.90 23.46
N ALA A 235 0.36 -2.76 22.16
CA ALA A 235 1.30 -3.35 21.22
C ALA A 235 2.49 -2.41 20.96
N VAL A 236 3.67 -2.99 20.76
CA VAL A 236 4.91 -2.28 20.37
C VAL A 236 5.36 -2.80 19.01
N LEU A 237 5.58 -1.86 18.09
CA LEU A 237 6.16 -2.15 16.78
C LEU A 237 7.67 -2.42 16.96
N SER A 238 8.09 -3.68 16.86
CA SER A 238 9.48 -4.11 17.12
C SER A 238 10.33 -4.20 15.85
N TYR A 239 9.72 -4.30 14.68
CA TYR A 239 10.40 -4.27 13.40
C TYR A 239 9.53 -3.59 12.34
N ASP A 240 10.11 -2.63 11.63
CA ASP A 240 9.48 -1.95 10.48
C ASP A 240 10.52 -1.73 9.39
N ILE A 241 10.05 -1.69 8.15
CA ILE A 241 10.89 -1.26 7.02
C ILE A 241 10.64 0.24 6.85
N PRO A 242 11.68 1.09 6.94
CA PRO A 242 11.52 2.52 6.83
C PRO A 242 11.03 2.87 5.42
N HIS A 243 9.98 3.69 5.36
CA HIS A 243 9.47 4.29 4.15
C HIS A 243 9.82 5.77 4.13
N ARG A 244 10.41 6.24 3.04
CA ARG A 244 10.56 7.68 2.83
C ARG A 244 9.18 8.27 2.60
N ALA A 245 8.91 9.43 3.18
CA ALA A 245 7.72 10.19 2.85
C ALA A 245 7.61 10.35 1.32
N PRO A 246 6.43 10.12 0.72
CA PRO A 246 6.26 10.18 -0.72
C PRO A 246 6.55 11.57 -1.28
N TRP A 247 6.36 12.59 -0.46
CA TRP A 247 6.59 13.99 -0.79
C TRP A 247 7.52 14.62 0.23
N ASP A 248 8.55 15.33 -0.25
CA ASP A 248 9.46 16.13 0.54
C ASP A 248 9.01 17.63 0.55
N PHE A 249 9.83 18.49 1.15
CA PHE A 249 9.56 19.93 1.21
C PHE A 249 9.37 20.58 -0.18
N ARG A 250 9.90 19.99 -1.24
CA ARG A 250 9.79 20.52 -2.62
C ARG A 250 8.34 20.53 -3.09
N VAL A 251 7.55 19.51 -2.70
CA VAL A 251 6.12 19.47 -3.04
C VAL A 251 5.35 20.54 -2.26
N SER A 252 5.69 20.75 -0.99
CA SER A 252 5.12 21.85 -0.20
C SER A 252 5.47 23.22 -0.81
N LEU A 253 6.73 23.39 -1.23
CA LEU A 253 7.18 24.61 -1.89
C LEU A 253 6.45 24.84 -3.22
N TYR A 254 6.34 23.80 -4.05
CA TYR A 254 5.62 23.84 -5.31
C TYR A 254 4.13 24.19 -5.15
N THR A 255 3.45 23.59 -4.18
CA THR A 255 2.04 23.93 -3.90
C THR A 255 1.89 25.34 -3.40
N PHE A 256 2.83 25.82 -2.58
CA PHE A 256 2.86 27.20 -2.09
C PHE A 256 3.05 28.20 -3.24
N THR A 257 4.04 27.99 -4.10
CA THR A 257 4.31 28.88 -5.25
C THR A 257 3.15 28.89 -6.23
N LYS A 258 2.55 27.73 -6.53
CA LYS A 258 1.32 27.68 -7.35
C LYS A 258 0.14 28.42 -6.73
N SER A 259 -0.03 28.36 -5.42
CA SER A 259 -1.11 29.08 -4.75
C SER A 259 -0.91 30.59 -4.83
N ILE A 260 0.34 31.07 -4.70
CA ILE A 260 0.67 32.50 -4.91
C ILE A 260 0.36 32.91 -6.32
N SER A 261 0.84 32.11 -7.31
CA SER A 261 0.60 32.39 -8.74
C SER A 261 -0.88 32.47 -9.07
N ALA A 262 -1.65 31.49 -8.63
CA ALA A 262 -3.10 31.46 -8.84
C ALA A 262 -3.82 32.63 -8.15
N GLY A 263 -3.45 32.95 -6.91
CA GLY A 263 -3.99 34.06 -6.15
C GLY A 263 -3.69 35.42 -6.76
N ALA A 264 -2.46 35.63 -7.23
CA ALA A 264 -2.04 36.86 -7.88
C ALA A 264 -2.84 37.17 -9.16
N TYR A 265 -3.35 36.15 -9.83
CA TYR A 265 -4.21 36.30 -11.01
C TYR A 265 -5.70 36.38 -10.64
N LEU A 266 -6.15 35.48 -9.76
CA LEU A 266 -7.58 35.33 -9.44
C LEU A 266 -8.13 36.48 -8.60
N VAL A 267 -7.36 37.01 -7.63
CA VAL A 267 -7.84 38.07 -6.75
C VAL A 267 -8.11 39.37 -7.51
N PRO A 268 -7.21 39.91 -8.36
CA PRO A 268 -7.51 41.10 -9.15
C PRO A 268 -8.66 40.86 -10.15
N LEU A 269 -8.79 39.64 -10.69
CA LEU A 269 -9.92 39.29 -11.56
C LEU A 269 -11.26 39.43 -10.84
N ILE A 270 -11.39 38.85 -9.66
CA ILE A 270 -12.60 38.93 -8.85
C ILE A 270 -12.90 40.38 -8.48
N LEU A 271 -11.91 41.16 -8.09
CA LEU A 271 -12.07 42.58 -7.76
C LEU A 271 -12.53 43.41 -8.99
N ALA A 272 -12.06 43.09 -10.18
CA ALA A 272 -12.52 43.73 -11.42
C ALA A 272 -13.96 43.32 -11.76
N MET A 273 -14.32 42.05 -11.61
CA MET A 273 -15.69 41.56 -11.84
C MET A 273 -16.69 42.13 -10.85
N THR A 274 -16.29 42.37 -9.60
CA THR A 274 -17.15 43.01 -8.58
C THR A 274 -17.19 44.54 -8.69
N GLY A 275 -16.46 45.13 -9.64
CA GLY A 275 -16.41 46.59 -9.84
C GLY A 275 -15.56 47.33 -8.80
N MET A 276 -14.84 46.65 -7.93
CA MET A 276 -13.94 47.26 -6.94
C MET A 276 -12.70 47.90 -7.56
N ILE A 277 -12.23 47.37 -8.68
CA ILE A 277 -11.14 47.95 -9.47
C ILE A 277 -11.55 48.02 -10.94
N PRO A 278 -11.06 49.03 -11.67
CA PRO A 278 -11.35 49.13 -13.12
C PRO A 278 -10.61 48.04 -13.89
N TRP A 279 -11.19 47.58 -15.00
CA TRP A 279 -10.56 46.58 -15.90
C TRP A 279 -9.22 47.03 -16.50
N THR A 280 -8.93 48.34 -16.49
CA THR A 280 -7.66 48.92 -16.91
C THR A 280 -6.64 49.02 -15.80
N SER A 281 -6.95 48.49 -14.60
CA SER A 281 -6.04 48.54 -13.46
C SER A 281 -4.73 47.81 -13.77
N THR A 282 -3.59 48.43 -13.42
CA THR A 282 -2.27 47.82 -13.52
C THR A 282 -2.11 46.57 -12.67
N ALA A 283 -2.88 46.42 -11.60
CA ALA A 283 -2.92 45.20 -10.77
C ALA A 283 -3.39 43.98 -11.58
N TRP A 284 -4.41 44.14 -12.41
CA TRP A 284 -4.97 43.12 -13.30
C TRP A 284 -4.12 42.92 -14.58
N THR A 285 -3.74 44.00 -15.25
CA THR A 285 -3.15 43.95 -16.60
C THR A 285 -1.67 43.66 -16.59
N LEU A 286 -0.94 43.97 -15.51
CA LEU A 286 0.51 43.87 -15.45
C LEU A 286 1.02 43.11 -14.22
N ILE A 287 0.65 43.53 -13.01
CA ILE A 287 1.24 42.99 -11.76
C ILE A 287 0.82 41.52 -11.56
N GLY A 288 -0.46 41.20 -11.68
CA GLY A 288 -0.95 39.84 -11.52
C GLY A 288 -0.29 38.84 -12.46
N PRO A 289 -0.29 39.07 -13.78
CA PRO A 289 0.41 38.20 -14.74
C PRO A 289 1.91 38.06 -14.51
N ILE A 290 2.62 39.14 -14.15
CA ILE A 290 4.06 39.08 -13.87
C ILE A 290 4.34 38.22 -12.62
N VAL A 291 3.62 38.48 -11.53
CA VAL A 291 3.76 37.67 -10.30
C VAL A 291 3.40 36.22 -10.59
N ALA A 292 2.32 35.97 -11.31
CA ALA A 292 1.92 34.62 -11.69
C ALA A 292 3.01 33.89 -12.47
N MET A 293 3.63 34.52 -13.44
CA MET A 293 4.73 33.93 -14.23
C MET A 293 5.99 33.66 -13.38
N VAL A 294 6.36 34.57 -12.50
CA VAL A 294 7.54 34.40 -11.62
C VAL A 294 7.40 33.20 -10.69
N PHE A 295 6.18 32.93 -10.20
CA PHE A 295 5.93 31.82 -9.29
C PHE A 295 5.45 30.52 -9.96
N LEU A 296 5.26 30.51 -11.29
CA LEU A 296 4.95 29.30 -12.07
C LEU A 296 6.22 28.59 -12.57
N GLY A 297 7.31 29.30 -12.77
CA GLY A 297 8.61 28.76 -13.20
C GLY A 297 9.40 28.25 -12.04
#